data_c7704f6b4dcda2418710d97409e2e063
#
_entry.id   c7704f6b4dcda2418710d97409e2e063
#
_cell.length_a   1.000
_cell.length_b   1.000
_cell.length_c   1.000
_cell.angle_alpha   90.00
_cell.angle_beta   90.00
_cell.angle_gamma   90.00
#
_symmetry.space_group_name_H-M   'P 1'
#
loop_
_entity.id
_entity.type
_entity.pdbx_description
1 polymer ?
#
loop_
_entity_poly.entity_id
_entity_poly.type
_entity_poly.pdbx_seq_one_letter_code
_entity_poly.pdbx_strand_id
1 'polypeptide(L)'
;MGTITFSNQVWATSLNSDSVTTSSSNFSGTVTKVIDGDTLDVTTTEGETITVRLALIDAPEKDESGFDEARNFMTEQCLDKNAEVDPDNNQGLTYGRTVAVVYCEGVNVNEAILGNGFADVYQDFCDVSEFADSNWAQEYGCSSTSSSNNNKDDNVGSSGINNSQLDNDGKDLDCKDFDGKNIPVESNDPNNLDGDGDGVGCEG
;
A
#
# COMPACT_ATOMS: atom_id res chain seq x y z
N MET A 1 9.66 -18.63 76.21
CA MET A 1 10.32 -18.91 74.94
C MET A 1 9.24 -19.15 73.91
N GLY A 2 8.94 -18.17 73.07
CA GLY A 2 7.91 -18.29 72.02
C GLY A 2 8.60 -18.42 70.68
N THR A 3 8.32 -19.50 69.97
CA THR A 3 8.85 -19.81 68.63
C THR A 3 7.92 -19.16 67.58
N ILE A 4 8.46 -18.24 66.78
CA ILE A 4 7.79 -17.61 65.68
C ILE A 4 8.08 -18.47 64.44
N THR A 5 7.03 -19.10 63.89
CA THR A 5 7.09 -19.82 62.61
C THR A 5 6.77 -18.87 61.45
N PHE A 6 7.74 -18.61 60.56
CA PHE A 6 7.52 -17.87 59.31
C PHE A 6 6.97 -18.84 58.27
N SER A 7 5.74 -18.58 57.84
CA SER A 7 5.12 -19.27 56.70
C SER A 7 5.59 -18.60 55.41
N ASN A 8 6.33 -19.34 54.58
CA ASN A 8 6.73 -18.92 53.25
C ASN A 8 5.54 -19.10 52.27
N GLN A 9 4.85 -18.02 51.94
CA GLN A 9 3.86 -18.02 50.89
C GLN A 9 4.58 -17.82 49.55
N VAL A 10 4.66 -18.89 48.75
CA VAL A 10 5.13 -18.81 47.36
C VAL A 10 3.93 -18.35 46.52
N TRP A 11 3.96 -17.12 46.04
CA TRP A 11 3.03 -16.62 45.06
C TRP A 11 3.42 -17.17 43.70
N ALA A 12 2.70 -18.18 43.20
CA ALA A 12 2.77 -18.61 41.82
C ALA A 12 2.13 -17.52 40.96
N THR A 13 2.96 -16.69 40.33
CA THR A 13 2.49 -15.83 39.24
C THR A 13 2.18 -16.71 38.03
N SER A 14 0.89 -16.83 37.74
CA SER A 14 0.39 -17.44 36.52
C SER A 14 0.84 -16.56 35.34
N LEU A 15 1.75 -17.06 34.53
CA LEU A 15 2.10 -16.45 33.25
C LEU A 15 0.94 -16.75 32.30
N ASN A 16 -0.01 -15.83 32.22
CA ASN A 16 -0.93 -15.79 31.09
C ASN A 16 -0.11 -15.50 29.84
N SER A 17 -0.04 -16.48 28.95
CA SER A 17 0.38 -16.26 27.57
C SER A 17 -0.76 -15.52 26.87
N ASP A 18 -0.87 -14.21 27.11
CA ASP A 18 -1.63 -13.36 26.25
C ASP A 18 -0.91 -13.36 24.89
N SER A 19 -1.57 -13.89 23.90
CA SER A 19 -1.22 -13.68 22.49
C SER A 19 -1.24 -12.19 22.27
N VAL A 20 -0.07 -11.55 22.29
CA VAL A 20 0.07 -10.17 21.86
C VAL A 20 -0.18 -10.15 20.35
N THR A 21 -1.42 -9.97 19.95
CA THR A 21 -1.72 -9.40 18.65
C THR A 21 -1.22 -7.97 18.73
N THR A 22 -0.01 -7.74 18.25
CA THR A 22 0.51 -6.37 18.06
C THR A 22 -0.23 -5.74 16.89
N SER A 23 -1.45 -5.27 17.12
CA SER A 23 -2.01 -4.24 16.27
C SER A 23 -1.13 -3.00 16.49
N SER A 24 -0.44 -2.59 15.45
CA SER A 24 0.39 -1.38 15.51
C SER A 24 -0.54 -0.20 15.73
N SER A 25 -0.43 0.45 16.89
CA SER A 25 -1.23 1.65 17.16
C SER A 25 -0.64 2.83 16.40
N ASN A 26 -1.50 3.75 15.95
CA ASN A 26 -1.08 5.03 15.39
C ASN A 26 -0.12 5.74 16.32
N PHE A 27 0.88 6.41 15.77
CA PHE A 27 1.85 7.19 16.51
C PHE A 27 2.16 8.50 15.78
N SER A 28 2.80 9.42 16.51
CA SER A 28 3.20 10.72 15.97
C SER A 28 4.65 10.99 16.28
N GLY A 29 5.28 11.79 15.43
CA GLY A 29 6.65 12.22 15.61
C GLY A 29 7.05 13.30 14.63
N THR A 30 8.34 13.58 14.54
CA THR A 30 8.90 14.50 13.56
C THR A 30 9.62 13.68 12.48
N VAL A 31 9.42 13.99 11.22
CA VAL A 31 10.21 13.40 10.13
C VAL A 31 11.61 13.96 10.18
N THR A 32 12.57 13.11 10.54
CA THR A 32 13.99 13.52 10.71
C THR A 32 14.85 13.20 9.51
N LYS A 33 14.33 12.37 8.60
CA LYS A 33 15.03 12.01 7.36
C LYS A 33 14.05 11.54 6.30
N VAL A 34 14.28 11.92 5.06
CA VAL A 34 13.67 11.32 3.86
C VAL A 34 14.74 10.47 3.18
N ILE A 35 14.47 9.19 3.00
CA ILE A 35 15.39 8.23 2.40
C ILE A 35 15.23 8.27 0.87
N ASP A 36 14.00 8.10 0.41
CA ASP A 36 13.58 8.15 -0.99
C ASP A 36 12.13 8.65 -1.12
N GLY A 37 11.46 8.35 -2.25
CA GLY A 37 10.10 8.82 -2.54
C GLY A 37 9.02 8.20 -1.67
N ASP A 38 9.29 7.05 -1.05
CA ASP A 38 8.29 6.29 -0.29
C ASP A 38 8.79 5.76 1.06
N THR A 39 9.99 6.16 1.48
CA THR A 39 10.59 5.74 2.75
C THR A 39 11.17 6.92 3.52
N LEU A 40 10.79 7.05 4.79
CA LEU A 40 11.23 8.12 5.66
C LEU A 40 11.45 7.65 7.11
N ASP A 41 12.22 8.39 7.89
CA ASP A 41 12.43 8.16 9.31
C ASP A 41 11.63 9.17 10.14
N VAL A 42 10.81 8.66 11.06
CA VAL A 42 10.03 9.43 12.02
C VAL A 42 10.61 9.23 13.41
N THR A 43 10.98 10.32 14.08
CA THR A 43 11.44 10.28 15.46
C THR A 43 10.27 10.68 16.39
N THR A 44 9.86 9.74 17.25
CA THR A 44 8.77 9.92 18.20
C THR A 44 9.14 10.92 19.31
N THR A 45 8.16 11.34 20.10
CA THR A 45 8.39 12.20 21.28
C THR A 45 9.24 11.54 22.36
N GLU A 46 9.26 10.20 22.39
CA GLU A 46 10.11 9.41 23.29
C GLU A 46 11.57 9.31 22.79
N GLY A 47 11.84 9.80 21.57
CA GLY A 47 13.17 9.79 20.96
C GLY A 47 13.50 8.50 20.21
N GLU A 48 12.54 7.63 19.99
CA GLU A 48 12.69 6.45 19.13
C GLU A 48 12.57 6.85 17.67
N THR A 49 13.47 6.34 16.83
CA THR A 49 13.38 6.55 15.36
C THR A 49 12.86 5.29 14.68
N ILE A 50 11.76 5.45 13.97
CA ILE A 50 11.06 4.39 13.24
C ILE A 50 11.18 4.68 11.75
N THR A 51 11.68 3.72 10.98
CA THR A 51 11.66 3.80 9.52
C THR A 51 10.29 3.36 9.00
N VAL A 52 9.65 4.25 8.26
CA VAL A 52 8.31 4.07 7.70
C VAL A 52 8.40 3.95 6.19
N ARG A 53 7.77 2.90 5.64
CA ARG A 53 7.53 2.69 4.20
C ARG A 53 6.08 3.08 3.91
N LEU A 54 5.86 3.97 2.96
CA LEU A 54 4.51 4.37 2.59
C LEU A 54 3.71 3.18 2.04
N ALA A 55 2.55 2.92 2.62
CA ALA A 55 1.65 1.86 2.17
C ALA A 55 1.15 2.12 0.76
N LEU A 56 1.13 1.10 -0.09
CA LEU A 56 0.64 1.12 -1.47
C LEU A 56 1.37 2.09 -2.42
N ILE A 57 2.56 2.56 -2.06
CA ILE A 57 3.33 3.49 -2.91
C ILE A 57 4.54 2.78 -3.48
N ASP A 58 4.76 2.94 -4.78
CA ASP A 58 5.93 2.48 -5.51
C ASP A 58 6.59 3.70 -6.17
N ALA A 59 7.60 4.23 -5.51
CA ALA A 59 8.38 5.36 -6.02
C ALA A 59 9.63 4.86 -6.74
N PRO A 60 10.13 5.62 -7.73
CA PRO A 60 11.36 5.27 -8.43
C PRO A 60 12.51 5.00 -7.48
N GLU A 61 13.19 3.88 -7.70
CA GLU A 61 14.36 3.47 -6.92
C GLU A 61 15.62 4.28 -7.35
N LYS A 62 16.63 4.21 -6.49
CA LYS A 62 17.91 4.86 -6.77
C LYS A 62 18.47 4.42 -8.13
N ASP A 63 18.90 5.37 -8.93
CA ASP A 63 19.42 5.21 -10.30
C ASP A 63 18.29 5.06 -11.36
N GLU A 64 17.01 5.15 -10.97
CA GLU A 64 15.88 5.23 -11.89
C GLU A 64 15.50 6.71 -12.19
N SER A 65 14.85 6.89 -13.33
CA SER A 65 14.31 8.21 -13.71
C SER A 65 13.16 8.58 -12.76
N GLY A 66 13.17 9.81 -12.22
CA GLY A 66 12.16 10.28 -11.28
C GLY A 66 12.54 10.14 -9.81
N PHE A 67 13.64 9.44 -9.48
CA PHE A 67 14.07 9.24 -8.09
C PHE A 67 14.28 10.55 -7.32
N ASP A 68 15.05 11.47 -7.93
CA ASP A 68 15.36 12.75 -7.28
C ASP A 68 14.11 13.63 -7.14
N GLU A 69 13.20 13.59 -8.10
CA GLU A 69 11.93 14.31 -8.09
C GLU A 69 11.01 13.81 -6.98
N ALA A 70 10.80 12.49 -6.89
CA ALA A 70 10.00 11.86 -5.85
C ALA A 70 10.56 12.15 -4.45
N ARG A 71 11.88 11.98 -4.27
CA ARG A 71 12.55 12.25 -3.00
C ARG A 71 12.51 13.73 -2.62
N ASN A 72 12.68 14.64 -3.58
CA ASN A 72 12.59 16.08 -3.33
C ASN A 72 11.18 16.49 -2.94
N PHE A 73 10.16 15.94 -3.62
CA PHE A 73 8.76 16.14 -3.25
C PHE A 73 8.51 15.72 -1.79
N MET A 74 8.90 14.50 -1.40
CA MET A 74 8.74 14.02 -0.02
C MET A 74 9.52 14.86 0.99
N THR A 75 10.71 15.35 0.61
CA THR A 75 11.52 16.24 1.45
C THR A 75 10.76 17.55 1.72
N GLU A 76 10.19 18.15 0.70
CA GLU A 76 9.41 19.40 0.83
C GLU A 76 8.14 19.20 1.63
N GLN A 77 7.48 18.04 1.44
CA GLN A 77 6.22 17.73 2.14
C GLN A 77 6.44 17.39 3.61
N CYS A 78 7.51 16.69 3.98
CA CYS A 78 7.61 16.05 5.29
C CYS A 78 8.83 16.40 6.14
N LEU A 79 10.00 16.71 5.55
CA LEU A 79 11.22 16.87 6.34
C LEU A 79 11.07 17.99 7.39
N ASP A 80 11.48 17.71 8.63
CA ASP A 80 11.40 18.58 9.80
C ASP A 80 9.96 18.95 10.21
N LYS A 81 8.93 18.26 9.68
CA LYS A 81 7.52 18.49 10.02
C LYS A 81 6.96 17.40 10.93
N ASN A 82 5.86 17.72 11.62
CA ASN A 82 5.09 16.73 12.37
C ASN A 82 4.43 15.74 11.42
N ALA A 83 4.56 14.45 11.76
CA ALA A 83 3.90 13.38 11.07
C ALA A 83 2.98 12.60 12.02
N GLU A 84 1.80 12.27 11.54
CA GLU A 84 0.93 11.24 12.11
C GLU A 84 1.08 10.00 11.23
N VAL A 85 1.35 8.86 11.83
CA VAL A 85 1.60 7.58 11.15
C VAL A 85 0.51 6.60 11.54
N ASP A 86 -0.18 6.07 10.54
CA ASP A 86 -1.23 5.06 10.65
C ASP A 86 -0.72 3.74 10.05
N PRO A 87 -0.18 2.82 10.88
CA PRO A 87 0.40 1.58 10.42
C PRO A 87 -0.63 0.66 9.77
N ASP A 88 -0.23 0.01 8.68
CA ASP A 88 -1.01 -1.04 8.02
C ASP A 88 -1.05 -2.30 8.89
N ASN A 89 -2.19 -2.58 9.52
CA ASN A 89 -2.36 -3.71 10.42
C ASN A 89 -2.30 -5.07 9.71
N ASN A 90 -2.51 -5.09 8.38
CA ASN A 90 -2.45 -6.31 7.60
C ASN A 90 -1.01 -6.64 7.15
N GLN A 91 -0.15 -5.62 6.95
CA GLN A 91 1.23 -5.81 6.51
C GLN A 91 2.25 -5.77 7.65
N GLY A 92 2.01 -4.96 8.67
CA GLY A 92 2.86 -4.86 9.85
C GLY A 92 4.29 -4.38 9.53
N LEU A 93 5.29 -5.15 10.00
CA LEU A 93 6.72 -4.86 9.75
C LEU A 93 7.22 -5.59 8.53
N THR A 94 7.72 -4.84 7.55
CA THR A 94 8.34 -5.40 6.34
C THR A 94 9.80 -4.97 6.26
N TYR A 95 10.71 -5.93 6.35
CA TYR A 95 12.18 -5.69 6.36
C TYR A 95 12.62 -4.67 7.42
N GLY A 96 11.99 -4.70 8.62
CA GLY A 96 12.29 -3.78 9.72
C GLY A 96 11.73 -2.37 9.56
N ARG A 97 10.88 -2.14 8.56
CA ARG A 97 10.16 -0.87 8.34
C ARG A 97 8.69 -1.06 8.71
N THR A 98 8.07 -0.03 9.26
CA THR A 98 6.62 0.02 9.46
C THR A 98 5.97 0.44 8.15
N VAL A 99 5.07 -0.39 7.60
CA VAL A 99 4.25 0.00 6.44
C VAL A 99 3.08 0.84 6.96
N ALA A 100 2.84 2.03 6.37
CA ALA A 100 1.86 2.96 6.93
C ALA A 100 1.32 3.97 5.90
N VAL A 101 0.17 4.57 6.23
CA VAL A 101 -0.24 5.86 5.69
C VAL A 101 0.34 6.96 6.59
N VAL A 102 0.89 8.00 5.99
CA VAL A 102 1.55 9.11 6.70
C VAL A 102 0.87 10.43 6.37
N TYR A 103 0.62 11.21 7.40
CA TYR A 103 0.08 12.57 7.29
C TYR A 103 1.13 13.58 7.78
N CYS A 104 1.73 14.34 6.88
CA CYS A 104 2.65 15.43 7.24
C CYS A 104 1.89 16.75 7.32
N GLU A 105 1.84 17.38 8.50
CA GLU A 105 1.02 18.58 8.77
C GLU A 105 -0.45 18.42 8.34
N GLY A 106 -1.00 17.20 8.49
CA GLY A 106 -2.37 16.86 8.13
C GLY A 106 -2.62 16.54 6.64
N VAL A 107 -1.57 16.56 5.81
CA VAL A 107 -1.66 16.16 4.39
C VAL A 107 -1.33 14.67 4.27
N ASN A 108 -2.22 13.87 3.69
CA ASN A 108 -1.95 12.48 3.31
C ASN A 108 -0.89 12.46 2.21
N VAL A 109 0.35 12.10 2.56
CA VAL A 109 1.46 12.13 1.60
C VAL A 109 1.48 10.92 0.67
N ASN A 110 0.83 9.81 1.05
CA ASN A 110 0.63 8.66 0.16
C ASN A 110 -0.24 9.08 -1.06
N GLU A 111 -1.34 9.77 -0.81
CA GLU A 111 -2.19 10.32 -1.86
C GLU A 111 -1.48 11.44 -2.65
N ALA A 112 -0.79 12.33 -1.94
CA ALA A 112 -0.17 13.49 -2.56
C ALA A 112 0.93 13.12 -3.55
N ILE A 113 1.76 12.11 -3.27
CA ILE A 113 2.83 11.69 -4.18
C ILE A 113 2.27 11.07 -5.47
N LEU A 114 1.20 10.27 -5.37
CA LEU A 114 0.48 9.71 -6.51
C LEU A 114 -0.16 10.83 -7.36
N GLY A 115 -0.87 11.75 -6.70
CA GLY A 115 -1.55 12.87 -7.36
C GLY A 115 -0.63 13.83 -8.09
N ASN A 116 0.64 13.88 -7.71
CA ASN A 116 1.66 14.66 -8.40
C ASN A 116 2.45 13.86 -9.44
N GLY A 117 2.17 12.55 -9.59
CA GLY A 117 2.79 11.69 -10.58
C GLY A 117 4.27 11.39 -10.30
N PHE A 118 4.67 11.38 -9.02
CA PHE A 118 6.04 11.05 -8.60
C PHE A 118 6.20 9.60 -8.15
N ALA A 119 5.10 8.85 -8.07
CA ALA A 119 5.07 7.43 -7.77
C ALA A 119 3.83 6.79 -8.38
N ASP A 120 3.84 5.48 -8.48
CA ASP A 120 2.70 4.64 -8.88
C ASP A 120 2.12 3.89 -7.68
N VAL A 121 0.93 3.29 -7.84
CA VAL A 121 0.36 2.40 -6.83
C VAL A 121 1.09 1.07 -6.88
N TYR A 122 1.52 0.56 -5.73
CA TYR A 122 2.12 -0.76 -5.61
C TYR A 122 1.04 -1.84 -5.65
N GLN A 123 0.68 -2.27 -6.86
CA GLN A 123 -0.45 -3.17 -7.13
C GLN A 123 -0.39 -4.49 -6.37
N ASP A 124 0.80 -5.07 -6.17
CA ASP A 124 0.99 -6.35 -5.49
C ASP A 124 0.47 -6.37 -4.05
N PHE A 125 0.28 -5.20 -3.45
CA PHE A 125 -0.21 -5.08 -2.08
C PHE A 125 -1.68 -4.65 -1.98
N CYS A 126 -2.38 -4.42 -3.09
CA CYS A 126 -3.79 -4.04 -3.08
C CYS A 126 -4.70 -5.13 -2.50
N ASP A 127 -4.34 -6.41 -2.62
CA ASP A 127 -5.09 -7.52 -2.01
C ASP A 127 -4.76 -7.72 -0.50
N VAL A 128 -3.74 -7.03 0.02
CA VAL A 128 -3.20 -7.27 1.37
C VAL A 128 -3.43 -6.07 2.28
N SER A 129 -3.15 -4.84 1.80
CA SER A 129 -3.22 -3.62 2.58
C SER A 129 -4.63 -3.31 3.06
N GLU A 130 -4.78 -2.92 4.34
CA GLU A 130 -6.06 -2.43 4.85
C GLU A 130 -6.50 -1.11 4.21
N PHE A 131 -5.57 -0.38 3.58
CA PHE A 131 -5.84 0.88 2.91
C PHE A 131 -6.27 0.73 1.44
N ALA A 132 -6.28 -0.50 0.90
CA ALA A 132 -6.62 -0.75 -0.50
C ALA A 132 -8.02 -0.24 -0.89
N ASP A 133 -8.98 -0.30 0.04
CA ASP A 133 -10.36 0.17 -0.18
C ASP A 133 -10.55 1.66 0.15
N SER A 134 -9.48 2.40 0.51
CA SER A 134 -9.58 3.84 0.70
C SER A 134 -9.83 4.57 -0.62
N ASN A 135 -10.53 5.71 -0.55
CA ASN A 135 -10.89 6.47 -1.76
C ASN A 135 -9.67 6.84 -2.60
N TRP A 136 -8.59 7.28 -1.95
CA TRP A 136 -7.37 7.68 -2.65
C TRP A 136 -6.69 6.47 -3.34
N ALA A 137 -6.62 5.31 -2.68
CA ALA A 137 -6.01 4.13 -3.28
C ALA A 137 -6.80 3.66 -4.51
N GLN A 138 -8.13 3.66 -4.43
CA GLN A 138 -9.02 3.32 -5.53
C GLN A 138 -8.94 4.33 -6.68
N GLU A 139 -8.81 5.63 -6.39
CA GLU A 139 -8.70 6.71 -7.40
C GLU A 139 -7.43 6.52 -8.26
N TYR A 140 -6.33 6.06 -7.64
CA TYR A 140 -5.07 5.82 -8.34
C TYR A 140 -4.89 4.35 -8.78
N GLY A 141 -5.97 3.56 -8.77
CA GLY A 141 -6.04 2.26 -9.44
C GLY A 141 -5.70 1.05 -8.58
N CYS A 142 -5.67 1.17 -7.23
CA CYS A 142 -5.59 -0.01 -6.38
C CYS A 142 -6.88 -0.83 -6.54
N SER A 143 -6.78 -1.99 -7.17
CA SER A 143 -7.92 -2.89 -7.37
C SER A 143 -7.68 -4.19 -6.62
N SER A 144 -8.42 -4.44 -5.53
CA SER A 144 -8.41 -5.76 -4.91
C SER A 144 -9.20 -6.74 -5.79
N THR A 145 -8.60 -7.87 -6.13
CA THR A 145 -9.24 -8.95 -6.90
C THR A 145 -10.38 -9.64 -6.13
N SER A 146 -10.65 -9.23 -4.89
CA SER A 146 -11.60 -9.88 -3.97
C SER A 146 -13.05 -9.43 -4.09
N SER A 147 -13.42 -8.50 -4.97
CA SER A 147 -14.81 -8.02 -5.12
C SER A 147 -15.54 -8.61 -6.32
N SER A 148 -15.68 -9.94 -6.34
CA SER A 148 -16.69 -10.59 -7.19
C SER A 148 -17.81 -11.12 -6.32
N ASN A 149 -18.80 -10.26 -5.93
CA ASN A 149 -20.18 -10.73 -5.73
C ASN A 149 -21.19 -9.57 -5.72
N ASN A 150 -21.94 -9.52 -6.83
CA ASN A 150 -23.34 -9.09 -6.92
C ASN A 150 -23.72 -7.65 -6.53
N ASN A 151 -23.93 -6.80 -7.55
CA ASN A 151 -25.29 -6.42 -7.89
C ASN A 151 -25.34 -5.69 -9.25
N LYS A 152 -26.23 -6.17 -10.07
CA LYS A 152 -26.73 -5.65 -11.32
C LYS A 152 -27.39 -4.30 -11.05
N ASP A 153 -26.99 -3.25 -11.73
CA ASP A 153 -27.83 -2.33 -12.47
C ASP A 153 -27.02 -1.08 -12.92
N ASP A 154 -26.93 -1.00 -14.23
CA ASP A 154 -26.93 0.15 -15.13
C ASP A 154 -26.11 1.43 -14.86
N ASN A 155 -25.17 1.63 -15.77
CA ASN A 155 -24.95 2.79 -16.63
C ASN A 155 -23.65 3.58 -16.49
N VAL A 156 -22.80 3.34 -17.50
CA VAL A 156 -21.93 4.26 -18.26
C VAL A 156 -20.72 4.93 -17.56
N GLY A 157 -19.55 4.46 -17.97
CA GLY A 157 -18.52 5.36 -18.48
C GLY A 157 -17.11 5.21 -17.89
N SER A 158 -16.25 4.66 -18.73
CA SER A 158 -14.77 4.70 -18.67
C SER A 158 -14.07 3.66 -17.79
N SER A 159 -13.79 2.64 -18.26
CA SER A 159 -12.89 1.80 -19.02
C SER A 159 -11.60 1.46 -18.29
N GLY A 160 -11.68 0.52 -17.35
CA GLY A 160 -10.60 -0.43 -17.11
C GLY A 160 -11.09 -1.78 -17.64
N ILE A 161 -10.45 -2.35 -18.63
CA ILE A 161 -10.90 -3.58 -19.26
C ILE A 161 -10.30 -4.77 -18.51
N ASN A 162 -11.12 -5.45 -17.73
CA ASN A 162 -10.77 -6.76 -17.20
C ASN A 162 -10.71 -7.76 -18.35
N ASN A 163 -9.55 -8.32 -18.58
CA ASN A 163 -9.17 -9.20 -19.70
C ASN A 163 -9.85 -10.60 -19.67
N SER A 164 -11.03 -10.73 -19.10
CA SER A 164 -11.81 -11.97 -19.04
C SER A 164 -13.21 -11.82 -19.58
N GLN A 165 -13.47 -10.82 -20.45
CA GLN A 165 -14.81 -10.60 -20.98
C GLN A 165 -14.91 -11.07 -22.44
N LEU A 166 -15.69 -12.13 -22.61
CA LEU A 166 -16.41 -12.37 -23.86
C LEU A 166 -17.31 -11.15 -24.13
N ASP A 167 -17.44 -10.76 -25.38
CA ASP A 167 -18.45 -9.77 -25.77
C ASP A 167 -19.86 -10.23 -25.38
N ASN A 168 -20.84 -9.36 -25.51
CA ASN A 168 -22.25 -9.67 -25.18
C ASN A 168 -22.82 -10.87 -25.96
N ASP A 169 -22.11 -11.33 -27.00
CA ASP A 169 -22.49 -12.47 -27.83
C ASP A 169 -21.75 -13.78 -27.42
N GLY A 170 -20.92 -13.76 -26.38
CA GLY A 170 -20.14 -14.91 -25.91
C GLY A 170 -18.96 -15.25 -26.82
N LYS A 171 -18.45 -14.28 -27.55
CA LYS A 171 -17.39 -14.41 -28.54
C LYS A 171 -16.06 -13.92 -27.97
N ASP A 172 -14.98 -14.52 -28.43
CA ASP A 172 -13.62 -14.12 -28.11
C ASP A 172 -13.35 -12.68 -28.59
N LEU A 173 -12.71 -11.86 -27.74
CA LEU A 173 -12.40 -10.47 -28.07
C LEU A 173 -11.18 -10.40 -28.98
N ASP A 174 -11.31 -9.67 -30.08
CA ASP A 174 -10.25 -9.37 -31.04
C ASP A 174 -9.80 -7.90 -30.90
N CYS A 175 -8.59 -7.59 -31.33
CA CYS A 175 -8.05 -6.21 -31.35
C CYS A 175 -8.94 -5.18 -32.07
N LYS A 176 -9.82 -5.62 -32.96
CA LYS A 176 -10.80 -4.75 -33.62
C LYS A 176 -11.96 -4.31 -32.74
N ASP A 177 -12.16 -5.00 -31.60
CA ASP A 177 -13.24 -4.70 -30.66
C ASP A 177 -12.85 -3.59 -29.67
N PHE A 178 -11.60 -3.10 -29.77
CA PHE A 178 -11.04 -2.03 -28.96
C PHE A 178 -10.78 -0.78 -29.81
N ASP A 179 -11.21 0.39 -29.31
CA ASP A 179 -10.97 1.69 -29.98
C ASP A 179 -9.51 2.19 -29.84
N GLY A 180 -8.65 1.45 -29.13
CA GLY A 180 -7.26 1.80 -28.84
C GLY A 180 -6.28 0.75 -29.32
N LYS A 181 -5.02 1.18 -29.52
CA LYS A 181 -3.85 0.33 -29.73
C LYS A 181 -3.01 0.34 -28.46
N ASN A 182 -2.15 -0.68 -28.31
CA ASN A 182 -1.26 -0.83 -27.17
C ASN A 182 -2.03 -1.01 -25.85
N ILE A 183 -2.81 -2.07 -25.77
CA ILE A 183 -3.62 -2.41 -24.60
C ILE A 183 -2.76 -3.23 -23.63
N PRO A 184 -2.64 -2.86 -22.34
CA PRO A 184 -1.98 -3.69 -21.36
C PRO A 184 -2.65 -5.05 -21.25
N VAL A 185 -1.88 -6.13 -21.40
CA VAL A 185 -2.38 -7.51 -21.39
C VAL A 185 -1.73 -8.25 -20.22
N GLU A 186 -2.54 -8.98 -19.46
CA GLU A 186 -2.02 -9.82 -18.39
C GLU A 186 -1.26 -11.03 -18.93
N SER A 187 -0.32 -11.55 -18.14
CA SER A 187 0.52 -12.71 -18.51
C SER A 187 -0.25 -13.99 -18.87
N ASN A 188 -1.55 -14.03 -18.67
CA ASN A 188 -2.43 -15.15 -19.01
C ASN A 188 -3.21 -14.96 -20.33
N ASP A 189 -3.09 -13.84 -20.99
CA ASP A 189 -3.72 -13.46 -22.28
C ASP A 189 -4.69 -14.49 -22.88
N PRO A 190 -5.90 -14.65 -22.34
CA PRO A 190 -6.85 -15.68 -22.79
C PRO A 190 -7.37 -15.42 -24.20
N ASN A 191 -7.26 -14.20 -24.70
CA ASN A 191 -7.77 -13.77 -26.01
C ASN A 191 -6.66 -13.63 -27.05
N ASN A 192 -5.41 -13.96 -26.67
CA ASN A 192 -4.24 -13.90 -27.55
C ASN A 192 -4.09 -12.53 -28.25
N LEU A 193 -4.27 -11.46 -27.49
CA LEU A 193 -4.15 -10.07 -27.95
C LEU A 193 -2.69 -9.60 -28.02
N ASP A 194 -1.80 -10.21 -27.24
CA ASP A 194 -0.37 -9.96 -27.13
C ASP A 194 0.39 -11.07 -27.87
N GLY A 195 0.71 -10.84 -29.14
CA GLY A 195 1.30 -11.84 -30.01
C GLY A 195 2.80 -12.09 -29.80
N ASP A 196 3.54 -11.18 -29.17
CA ASP A 196 4.98 -11.28 -28.92
C ASP A 196 5.33 -11.45 -27.43
N GLY A 197 4.35 -11.35 -26.54
CA GLY A 197 4.48 -11.67 -25.13
C GLY A 197 5.17 -10.56 -24.30
N ASP A 198 5.11 -9.31 -24.75
CA ASP A 198 5.74 -8.18 -24.07
C ASP A 198 4.83 -7.50 -23.03
N GLY A 199 3.57 -7.96 -22.88
CA GLY A 199 2.57 -7.44 -21.97
C GLY A 199 1.71 -6.32 -22.57
N VAL A 200 1.86 -6.06 -23.88
CA VAL A 200 1.06 -5.07 -24.60
C VAL A 200 0.39 -5.74 -25.81
N GLY A 201 -0.92 -5.71 -25.83
CA GLY A 201 -1.70 -6.29 -26.93
C GLY A 201 -2.14 -5.27 -27.96
N CYS A 202 -2.53 -5.77 -29.14
CA CYS A 202 -3.09 -4.97 -30.23
C CYS A 202 -2.11 -3.92 -30.78
N GLU A 203 -0.84 -4.24 -30.83
CA GLU A 203 0.17 -3.42 -31.49
C GLU A 203 0.02 -3.50 -33.02
N GLY A 204 0.04 -2.35 -33.71
CA GLY A 204 -0.13 -2.30 -35.16
C GLY A 204 0.51 -1.14 -35.85
#